data_fe5edb3c02a9193ae01018cf8054b5f7
#
_entry.id   fe5edb3c02a9193ae01018cf8054b5f7
#
_cell.length_a   1.000
_cell.length_b   1.000
_cell.length_c   1.000
_cell.angle_alpha   90.00
_cell.angle_beta   90.00
_cell.angle_gamma   90.00
#
_symmetry.space_group_name_H-M   'P 1'
#
loop_
_entity.id
_entity.type
_entity.pdbx_description
1 polymer ?
#
loop_
_entity_poly.entity_id
_entity_poly.type
_entity_poly.pdbx_seq_one_letter_code
_entity_poly.pdbx_strand_id
1 'polypeptide(L)'
;MALLLLSLGLSLIAAQEFDPHTVMQRNYNVARVCLRWGVWYSIFMASDDLNRIKENGDLRVFVRNIEHLKNGSLIFDFEYMVQGECVAVVVVCEKTEKNGEYSINYEGQNTVAVSETDYRLFITFHLQNFRNGTETHTLALYGTSALEPSFLSRFEETCEKYGLGSQNIIDLTNK
;
A
#
# COMPACT_ATOMS: atom_id res chain seq x y z
N MET A 1 -13.98 24.94 57.90
CA MET A 1 -14.62 24.07 56.89
C MET A 1 -14.07 24.42 55.54
N ALA A 2 -13.17 23.61 55.02
CA ALA A 2 -12.54 23.82 53.72
C ALA A 2 -13.34 23.06 52.65
N LEU A 3 -13.86 23.81 51.67
CA LEU A 3 -14.48 23.21 50.48
C LEU A 3 -13.38 22.74 49.52
N LEU A 4 -13.26 21.42 49.35
CA LEU A 4 -12.47 20.82 48.30
C LEU A 4 -13.26 20.90 46.98
N LEU A 5 -12.82 21.75 46.06
CA LEU A 5 -13.26 21.78 44.69
C LEU A 5 -12.51 20.68 43.94
N LEU A 6 -13.20 19.56 43.67
CA LEU A 6 -12.76 18.55 42.70
C LEU A 6 -12.96 19.09 41.30
N SER A 7 -11.87 19.55 40.66
CA SER A 7 -11.84 19.83 39.24
C SER A 7 -11.81 18.48 38.48
N LEU A 8 -12.92 18.07 37.93
CA LEU A 8 -12.98 17.02 36.90
C LEU A 8 -12.28 17.52 35.64
N GLY A 9 -11.03 17.13 35.46
CA GLY A 9 -10.33 17.30 34.20
C GLY A 9 -10.97 16.39 33.15
N LEU A 10 -11.85 16.95 32.34
CA LEU A 10 -12.23 16.30 31.06
C LEU A 10 -11.00 16.31 30.16
N SER A 11 -10.34 15.16 30.06
CA SER A 11 -9.38 14.90 29.01
C SER A 11 -10.15 14.83 27.68
N LEU A 12 -10.18 15.92 26.94
CA LEU A 12 -10.52 15.89 25.53
C LEU A 12 -9.44 15.04 24.84
N ILE A 13 -9.73 13.77 24.61
CA ILE A 13 -9.01 12.98 23.60
C ILE A 13 -9.44 13.61 22.28
N ALA A 14 -8.62 14.53 21.78
CA ALA A 14 -8.74 14.99 20.40
C ALA A 14 -8.57 13.74 19.54
N ALA A 15 -9.65 13.31 18.87
CA ALA A 15 -9.55 12.36 17.81
C ALA A 15 -8.59 12.98 16.80
N GLN A 16 -7.39 12.43 16.68
CA GLN A 16 -6.43 12.85 15.69
C GLN A 16 -7.04 12.55 14.34
N GLU A 17 -7.44 13.62 13.64
CA GLU A 17 -7.97 13.52 12.30
C GLU A 17 -6.93 12.82 11.44
N PHE A 18 -7.32 11.71 10.82
CA PHE A 18 -6.45 10.91 9.97
C PHE A 18 -6.01 11.79 8.79
N ASP A 19 -4.73 12.14 8.77
CA ASP A 19 -4.09 12.81 7.62
C ASP A 19 -3.28 11.78 6.83
N PRO A 20 -3.79 11.30 5.68
CA PRO A 20 -3.08 10.34 4.84
C PRO A 20 -1.72 10.86 4.37
N HIS A 21 -1.51 12.17 4.31
CA HIS A 21 -0.23 12.76 3.95
C HIS A 21 0.84 12.61 5.04
N THR A 22 0.44 12.50 6.31
CA THR A 22 1.38 12.30 7.43
C THR A 22 1.97 10.89 7.44
N VAL A 23 1.24 9.89 6.94
CA VAL A 23 1.69 8.50 6.89
C VAL A 23 2.77 8.28 5.83
N MET A 24 2.75 9.08 4.75
CA MET A 24 3.70 9.00 3.64
C MET A 24 5.10 9.59 3.92
N GLN A 25 5.35 10.15 5.09
CA GLN A 25 6.64 10.83 5.39
C GLN A 25 7.79 9.90 5.78
N ARG A 26 7.63 8.58 5.70
CA ARG A 26 8.76 7.67 5.92
C ARG A 26 9.66 7.69 4.67
N ASN A 27 10.90 8.16 4.83
CA ASN A 27 11.91 8.20 3.78
C ASN A 27 12.44 6.77 3.49
N TYR A 28 11.66 5.94 2.83
CA TYR A 28 12.12 4.64 2.39
C TYR A 28 13.07 4.77 1.19
N ASN A 29 14.19 4.08 1.25
CA ASN A 29 15.12 4.01 0.13
C ASN A 29 14.67 2.90 -0.83
N VAL A 30 13.83 3.25 -1.81
CA VAL A 30 13.24 2.31 -2.77
C VAL A 30 14.33 1.60 -3.60
N ALA A 31 15.45 2.24 -3.89
CA ALA A 31 16.56 1.59 -4.59
C ALA A 31 17.07 0.34 -3.84
N ARG A 32 17.02 0.31 -2.51
CA ARG A 32 17.40 -0.86 -1.72
C ARG A 32 16.42 -2.03 -1.86
N VAL A 33 15.15 -1.75 -2.12
CA VAL A 33 14.15 -2.79 -2.40
C VAL A 33 14.44 -3.45 -3.75
N CYS A 34 14.70 -2.62 -4.76
CA CYS A 34 14.95 -3.07 -6.13
C CYS A 34 16.28 -3.82 -6.31
N LEU A 35 17.24 -3.64 -5.40
CA LEU A 35 18.51 -4.39 -5.42
C LEU A 35 18.33 -5.87 -5.08
N ARG A 36 17.15 -6.28 -4.63
CA ARG A 36 16.89 -7.66 -4.30
C ARG A 36 16.32 -8.41 -5.49
N TRP A 37 17.09 -9.30 -6.04
CA TRP A 37 16.70 -10.22 -7.11
C TRP A 37 15.79 -11.32 -6.53
N GLY A 38 14.61 -11.49 -7.09
CA GLY A 38 13.69 -12.56 -6.70
C GLY A 38 12.26 -12.31 -7.12
N VAL A 39 11.46 -13.36 -7.10
CA VAL A 39 10.02 -13.29 -7.36
C VAL A 39 9.34 -12.72 -6.11
N TRP A 40 8.49 -11.73 -6.30
CA TRP A 40 7.61 -11.19 -5.28
C TRP A 40 6.28 -11.94 -5.31
N TYR A 41 5.78 -12.31 -4.15
CA TYR A 41 4.48 -12.95 -3.99
C TYR A 41 3.50 -11.94 -3.40
N SER A 42 2.31 -11.83 -4.00
CA SER A 42 1.21 -11.08 -3.44
C SER A 42 0.65 -11.82 -2.23
N ILE A 43 0.68 -11.21 -1.07
CA ILE A 43 0.28 -11.84 0.20
C ILE A 43 -1.10 -11.34 0.63
N PHE A 44 -1.25 -10.03 0.80
CA PHE A 44 -2.50 -9.38 1.17
C PHE A 44 -2.74 -8.13 0.32
N MET A 45 -4.01 -7.84 0.08
CA MET A 45 -4.45 -6.56 -0.45
C MET A 45 -5.59 -6.00 0.39
N ALA A 46 -5.64 -4.67 0.50
CA ALA A 46 -6.74 -3.95 1.13
C ALA A 46 -7.15 -2.77 0.26
N SER A 47 -8.46 -2.48 0.18
CA SER A 47 -8.96 -1.33 -0.54
C SER A 47 -10.29 -0.82 0.03
N ASP A 48 -10.55 0.46 -0.09
CA ASP A 48 -11.86 1.07 0.14
C ASP A 48 -12.87 0.71 -0.97
N ASP A 49 -12.39 0.27 -2.15
CA ASP A 49 -13.21 -0.38 -3.18
C ASP A 49 -12.76 -1.84 -3.42
N LEU A 50 -13.38 -2.76 -2.71
CA LEU A 50 -13.10 -4.20 -2.82
C LEU A 50 -13.28 -4.78 -4.21
N ASN A 51 -14.16 -4.21 -5.04
CA ASN A 51 -14.41 -4.73 -6.39
C ASN A 51 -13.18 -4.60 -7.28
N ARG A 52 -12.32 -3.63 -6.99
CA ARG A 52 -11.10 -3.40 -7.75
C ARG A 52 -9.95 -4.34 -7.39
N ILE A 53 -10.01 -5.02 -6.23
CA ILE A 53 -8.97 -5.96 -5.77
C ILE A 53 -9.46 -7.42 -5.67
N LYS A 54 -10.75 -7.69 -5.87
CA LYS A 54 -11.30 -9.05 -5.99
C LYS A 54 -10.85 -9.73 -7.28
N GLU A 55 -11.24 -10.96 -7.47
CA GLU A 55 -10.98 -11.70 -8.70
C GLU A 55 -11.43 -10.90 -9.94
N ASN A 56 -10.57 -10.80 -10.94
CA ASN A 56 -10.70 -9.95 -12.13
C ASN A 56 -10.75 -8.43 -11.86
N GLY A 57 -10.45 -7.98 -10.66
CA GLY A 57 -10.31 -6.56 -10.34
C GLY A 57 -9.07 -5.95 -11.00
N ASP A 58 -9.20 -4.73 -11.49
CA ASP A 58 -8.16 -4.01 -12.25
C ASP A 58 -6.96 -3.57 -11.39
N LEU A 59 -7.13 -3.46 -10.08
CA LEU A 59 -6.04 -3.17 -9.13
C LEU A 59 -5.49 -4.42 -8.42
N ARG A 60 -6.01 -5.62 -8.73
CA ARG A 60 -5.46 -6.89 -8.26
C ARG A 60 -4.25 -7.28 -9.10
N VAL A 61 -3.13 -6.65 -8.85
CA VAL A 61 -1.90 -6.84 -9.61
C VAL A 61 -0.91 -7.74 -8.85
N PHE A 62 -0.23 -8.62 -9.60
CA PHE A 62 0.79 -9.54 -9.10
C PHE A 62 2.14 -9.06 -9.59
N VAL A 63 2.88 -8.38 -8.73
CA VAL A 63 4.20 -7.83 -9.08
C VAL A 63 5.19 -8.97 -9.29
N ARG A 64 5.86 -8.95 -10.46
CA ARG A 64 6.91 -9.89 -10.86
C ARG A 64 8.28 -9.32 -10.63
N ASN A 65 8.46 -8.06 -10.99
CA ASN A 65 9.75 -7.37 -10.88
C ASN A 65 9.55 -5.89 -10.60
N ILE A 66 10.50 -5.32 -9.87
CA ILE A 66 10.61 -3.87 -9.62
C ILE A 66 12.04 -3.47 -9.93
N GLU A 67 12.24 -2.59 -10.89
CA GLU A 67 13.55 -2.09 -11.28
C GLU A 67 13.67 -0.60 -10.99
N HIS A 68 14.77 -0.19 -10.39
CA HIS A 68 15.09 1.22 -10.15
C HIS A 68 16.04 1.74 -11.23
N LEU A 69 15.59 2.74 -11.98
CA LEU A 69 16.35 3.35 -13.04
C LEU A 69 17.32 4.42 -12.51
N LYS A 70 18.35 4.72 -13.29
CA LYS A 70 19.37 5.73 -12.93
C LYS A 70 18.81 7.15 -12.77
N ASN A 71 17.71 7.47 -13.45
CA ASN A 71 17.00 8.75 -13.33
C ASN A 71 16.09 8.83 -12.10
N GLY A 72 16.01 7.75 -11.29
CA GLY A 72 15.18 7.68 -10.10
C GLY A 72 13.77 7.12 -10.32
N SER A 73 13.37 6.88 -11.58
CA SER A 73 12.09 6.23 -11.91
C SER A 73 12.11 4.75 -11.54
N LEU A 74 10.90 4.14 -11.41
CA LEU A 74 10.74 2.71 -11.22
C LEU A 74 10.09 2.09 -12.45
N ILE A 75 10.49 0.87 -12.79
CA ILE A 75 9.72 -0.01 -13.66
C ILE A 75 9.03 -1.04 -12.78
N PHE A 76 7.71 -1.16 -12.94
CA PHE A 76 6.94 -2.27 -12.41
C PHE A 76 6.57 -3.21 -13.55
N ASP A 77 6.96 -4.46 -13.41
CA ASP A 77 6.51 -5.58 -14.23
C ASP A 77 5.52 -6.38 -13.39
N PHE A 78 4.26 -6.43 -13.81
CA PHE A 78 3.20 -7.11 -13.08
C PHE A 78 2.23 -7.82 -14.02
N GLU A 79 1.47 -8.73 -13.46
CA GLU A 79 0.41 -9.45 -14.12
C GLU A 79 -0.92 -9.21 -13.41
N TYR A 80 -2.02 -9.29 -14.15
CA TYR A 80 -3.37 -9.31 -13.60
C TYR A 80 -4.27 -10.20 -14.45
N MET A 81 -5.40 -10.62 -13.87
CA MET A 81 -6.34 -11.51 -14.52
C MET A 81 -7.42 -10.73 -15.25
N VAL A 82 -7.64 -11.07 -16.52
CA VAL A 82 -8.73 -10.55 -17.35
C VAL A 82 -9.48 -11.73 -17.93
N GLN A 83 -10.72 -11.94 -17.51
CA GLN A 83 -11.59 -13.02 -18.02
C GLN A 83 -10.93 -14.42 -17.99
N GLY A 84 -10.14 -14.71 -16.96
CA GLY A 84 -9.43 -15.98 -16.80
C GLY A 84 -8.10 -16.07 -17.52
N GLU A 85 -7.67 -15.02 -18.21
CA GLU A 85 -6.35 -14.93 -18.85
C GLU A 85 -5.42 -14.02 -18.05
N CYS A 86 -4.16 -14.43 -17.96
CA CYS A 86 -3.11 -13.65 -17.32
C CYS A 86 -2.51 -12.65 -18.32
N VAL A 87 -2.59 -11.37 -18.00
CA VAL A 87 -2.07 -10.27 -18.84
C VAL A 87 -0.87 -9.65 -18.15
N ALA A 88 0.27 -9.66 -18.82
CA ALA A 88 1.49 -9.00 -18.36
C ALA A 88 1.50 -7.53 -18.78
N VAL A 89 1.90 -6.67 -17.86
CA VAL A 89 2.00 -5.22 -18.06
C VAL A 89 3.31 -4.71 -17.48
N VAL A 90 4.01 -3.90 -18.27
CA VAL A 90 5.20 -3.18 -17.82
C VAL A 90 4.90 -1.69 -17.83
N VAL A 91 5.10 -1.03 -16.70
CA VAL A 91 4.82 0.39 -16.54
C VAL A 91 6.01 1.11 -15.94
N VAL A 92 6.19 2.36 -16.33
CA VAL A 92 7.20 3.25 -15.77
C VAL A 92 6.52 4.19 -14.79
N CYS A 93 6.99 4.16 -13.53
CA CYS A 93 6.56 5.07 -12.49
C CYS A 93 7.56 6.21 -12.41
N GLU A 94 7.10 7.42 -12.65
CA GLU A 94 7.92 8.62 -12.58
C GLU A 94 8.05 9.10 -11.14
N LYS A 95 9.27 9.42 -10.73
CA LYS A 95 9.52 9.99 -9.41
C LYS A 95 8.83 11.35 -9.29
N THR A 96 8.10 11.56 -8.19
CA THR A 96 7.54 12.89 -7.85
C THR A 96 8.56 13.74 -7.08
N GLU A 97 8.19 14.95 -6.71
CA GLU A 97 9.00 15.81 -5.85
C GLU A 97 9.11 15.27 -4.41
N LYS A 98 8.16 14.42 -3.99
CA LYS A 98 8.18 13.79 -2.69
C LYS A 98 9.06 12.54 -2.71
N ASN A 99 9.85 12.36 -1.67
CA ASN A 99 10.74 11.21 -1.56
C ASN A 99 9.94 9.92 -1.31
N GLY A 100 10.23 8.87 -2.10
CA GLY A 100 9.56 7.57 -1.98
C GLY A 100 8.16 7.53 -2.63
N GLU A 101 7.76 8.58 -3.35
CA GLU A 101 6.49 8.68 -4.05
C GLU A 101 6.71 8.71 -5.56
N TYR A 102 5.85 8.01 -6.27
CA TYR A 102 5.91 7.86 -7.73
C TYR A 102 4.53 8.06 -8.33
N SER A 103 4.48 8.59 -9.55
CA SER A 103 3.27 8.72 -10.34
C SER A 103 3.25 7.71 -11.48
N ILE A 104 2.06 7.22 -11.81
CA ILE A 104 1.84 6.25 -12.88
C ILE A 104 0.44 6.39 -13.47
N ASN A 105 0.34 6.26 -14.79
CA ASN A 105 -0.92 6.14 -15.51
C ASN A 105 -1.27 4.66 -15.72
N TYR A 106 -2.18 4.15 -14.90
CA TYR A 106 -2.70 2.80 -15.00
C TYR A 106 -4.13 2.77 -14.45
N GLU A 107 -5.11 2.48 -15.27
CA GLU A 107 -6.53 2.51 -14.89
C GLU A 107 -6.95 3.83 -14.20
N GLY A 108 -6.41 4.95 -14.69
CA GLY A 108 -6.52 6.29 -14.14
C GLY A 108 -5.14 6.86 -13.74
N GLN A 109 -5.16 7.95 -13.00
CA GLN A 109 -3.95 8.55 -12.44
C GLN A 109 -3.66 7.95 -11.07
N ASN A 110 -2.43 7.55 -10.84
CA ASN A 110 -2.06 6.95 -9.56
C ASN A 110 -0.85 7.64 -8.96
N THR A 111 -0.86 7.69 -7.63
CA THR A 111 0.31 7.93 -6.80
C THR A 111 0.62 6.65 -6.05
N VAL A 112 1.87 6.20 -6.15
CA VAL A 112 2.36 4.98 -5.49
C VAL A 112 3.45 5.36 -4.51
N ALA A 113 3.33 4.90 -3.28
CA ALA A 113 4.36 5.11 -2.26
C ALA A 113 4.64 3.82 -1.48
N VAL A 114 5.87 3.70 -0.98
CA VAL A 114 6.20 2.64 -0.02
C VAL A 114 5.62 3.01 1.33
N SER A 115 4.64 2.26 1.80
CA SER A 115 4.05 2.43 3.12
C SER A 115 4.90 1.80 4.21
N GLU A 116 5.45 0.60 3.96
CA GLU A 116 6.29 -0.12 4.89
C GLU A 116 7.20 -1.13 4.20
N THR A 117 8.41 -1.35 4.72
CA THR A 117 9.33 -2.40 4.26
C THR A 117 10.43 -2.64 5.29
N ASP A 118 10.96 -3.87 5.34
CA ASP A 118 12.20 -4.21 6.01
C ASP A 118 13.39 -4.31 5.02
N TYR A 119 13.15 -4.01 3.75
CA TYR A 119 14.10 -4.12 2.63
C TYR A 119 14.58 -5.55 2.31
N ARG A 120 14.04 -6.57 2.95
CA ARG A 120 14.52 -7.96 2.84
C ARG A 120 13.43 -8.96 2.51
N LEU A 121 12.39 -8.99 3.31
CA LEU A 121 11.36 -10.02 3.28
C LEU A 121 10.06 -9.53 2.67
N PHE A 122 9.73 -8.25 2.88
CA PHE A 122 8.45 -7.72 2.45
C PHE A 122 8.52 -6.24 2.05
N ILE A 123 7.52 -5.84 1.32
CA ILE A 123 7.19 -4.44 1.00
C ILE A 123 5.68 -4.26 0.95
N THR A 124 5.20 -3.17 1.53
CA THR A 124 3.82 -2.72 1.40
C THR A 124 3.81 -1.43 0.61
N PHE A 125 3.09 -1.43 -0.51
CA PHE A 125 2.79 -0.23 -1.28
C PHE A 125 1.43 0.32 -0.90
N HIS A 126 1.32 1.63 -0.89
CA HIS A 126 0.07 2.36 -0.92
C HIS A 126 -0.11 2.95 -2.31
N LEU A 127 -1.23 2.65 -2.94
CA LEU A 127 -1.68 3.20 -4.20
C LEU A 127 -2.89 4.09 -3.94
N GLN A 128 -2.81 5.34 -4.40
CA GLN A 128 -3.93 6.27 -4.46
C GLN A 128 -4.29 6.43 -5.94
N ASN A 129 -5.45 5.93 -6.32
CA ASN A 129 -5.94 5.95 -7.70
C ASN A 129 -7.04 6.99 -7.85
N PHE A 130 -6.93 7.81 -8.87
CA PHE A 130 -7.96 8.77 -9.25
C PHE A 130 -8.48 8.46 -10.65
N ARG A 131 -9.77 8.07 -10.75
CA ARG A 131 -10.44 7.72 -12.00
C ARG A 131 -11.88 8.20 -11.99
N ASN A 132 -12.29 8.92 -13.05
CA ASN A 132 -13.67 9.41 -13.22
C ASN A 132 -14.22 10.19 -12.02
N GLY A 133 -13.39 11.01 -11.38
CA GLY A 133 -13.79 11.80 -10.22
C GLY A 133 -13.87 11.02 -8.91
N THR A 134 -13.50 9.74 -8.92
CA THR A 134 -13.46 8.88 -7.72
C THR A 134 -12.03 8.59 -7.33
N GLU A 135 -11.73 8.73 -6.05
CA GLU A 135 -10.47 8.37 -5.44
C GLU A 135 -10.62 7.00 -4.76
N THR A 136 -9.63 6.14 -4.96
CA THR A 136 -9.57 4.79 -4.35
C THR A 136 -8.21 4.60 -3.71
N HIS A 137 -8.20 4.12 -2.47
CA HIS A 137 -6.99 3.75 -1.74
C HIS A 137 -6.83 2.23 -1.73
N THR A 138 -5.64 1.78 -2.09
CA THR A 138 -5.28 0.35 -2.07
C THR A 138 -3.93 0.17 -1.41
N LEU A 139 -3.84 -0.77 -0.49
CA LEU A 139 -2.57 -1.27 0.04
C LEU A 139 -2.32 -2.68 -0.48
N ALA A 140 -1.07 -2.97 -0.81
CA ALA A 140 -0.66 -4.28 -1.27
C ALA A 140 0.63 -4.71 -0.57
N LEU A 141 0.58 -5.84 0.12
CA LEU A 141 1.73 -6.48 0.76
C LEU A 141 2.29 -7.56 -0.14
N TYR A 142 3.55 -7.40 -0.48
CA TYR A 142 4.33 -8.39 -1.22
C TYR A 142 5.45 -8.95 -0.35
N GLY A 143 5.72 -10.24 -0.48
CA GLY A 143 6.80 -10.94 0.21
C GLY A 143 7.68 -11.74 -0.73
N THR A 144 8.90 -12.05 -0.30
CA THR A 144 9.84 -12.90 -1.06
C THR A 144 9.62 -14.39 -0.81
N SER A 145 8.78 -14.73 0.16
CA SER A 145 8.36 -16.10 0.52
C SER A 145 7.04 -16.01 1.29
N ALA A 146 6.47 -17.16 1.66
CA ALA A 146 5.36 -17.19 2.60
C ALA A 146 5.77 -16.48 3.92
N LEU A 147 4.97 -15.52 4.33
CA LEU A 147 5.20 -14.73 5.54
C LEU A 147 4.56 -15.41 6.76
N GLU A 148 5.14 -15.17 7.93
CA GLU A 148 4.56 -15.64 9.19
C GLU A 148 3.24 -14.90 9.51
N PRO A 149 2.34 -15.48 10.34
CA PRO A 149 1.06 -14.86 10.71
C PRO A 149 1.18 -13.44 11.31
N SER A 150 2.32 -13.14 11.96
CA SER A 150 2.61 -11.81 12.51
C SER A 150 2.61 -10.68 11.46
N PHE A 151 2.87 -11.02 10.20
CA PHE A 151 2.81 -10.05 9.11
C PHE A 151 1.39 -9.63 8.75
N LEU A 152 0.38 -10.48 8.97
CA LEU A 152 -1.01 -10.09 8.81
C LEU A 152 -1.38 -9.00 9.81
N SER A 153 -1.11 -9.18 11.10
CA SER A 153 -1.41 -8.16 12.12
C SER A 153 -0.71 -6.84 11.82
N ARG A 154 0.54 -6.91 11.36
CA ARG A 154 1.31 -5.73 10.96
C ARG A 154 0.72 -5.03 9.73
N PHE A 155 0.19 -5.80 8.79
CA PHE A 155 -0.51 -5.26 7.62
C PHE A 155 -1.83 -4.62 8.01
N GLU A 156 -2.61 -5.24 8.92
CA GLU A 156 -3.83 -4.68 9.48
C GLU A 156 -3.58 -3.35 10.16
N GLU A 157 -2.57 -3.25 11.03
CA GLU A 157 -2.16 -1.99 11.66
C GLU A 157 -1.78 -0.91 10.63
N THR A 158 -1.17 -1.32 9.53
CA THR A 158 -0.83 -0.39 8.44
C THR A 158 -2.08 0.05 7.71
N CYS A 159 -3.02 -0.85 7.43
CA CYS A 159 -4.31 -0.54 6.80
C CYS A 159 -5.14 0.45 7.64
N GLU A 160 -5.18 0.27 8.95
CA GLU A 160 -5.89 1.18 9.87
C GLU A 160 -5.40 2.62 9.76
N LYS A 161 -4.11 2.84 9.50
CA LYS A 161 -3.53 4.19 9.27
C LYS A 161 -4.08 4.87 8.01
N TYR A 162 -4.68 4.10 7.12
CA TYR A 162 -5.34 4.58 5.89
C TYR A 162 -6.86 4.46 5.97
N GLY A 163 -7.41 4.22 7.17
CA GLY A 163 -8.85 4.09 7.39
C GLY A 163 -9.46 2.80 6.85
N LEU A 164 -8.63 1.78 6.57
CA LEU A 164 -9.08 0.48 6.08
C LEU A 164 -9.11 -0.54 7.21
N GLY A 165 -10.28 -1.10 7.49
CA GLY A 165 -10.46 -2.15 8.50
C GLY A 165 -10.27 -3.56 7.92
N SER A 166 -10.39 -4.58 8.77
CA SER A 166 -10.25 -5.99 8.38
C SER A 166 -11.21 -6.43 7.27
N GLN A 167 -12.41 -5.83 7.20
CA GLN A 167 -13.40 -6.08 6.14
C GLN A 167 -12.92 -5.62 4.75
N ASN A 168 -11.91 -4.76 4.68
CA ASN A 168 -11.32 -4.26 3.44
C ASN A 168 -10.17 -5.12 2.93
N ILE A 169 -9.74 -6.14 3.68
CA ILE A 169 -8.54 -6.95 3.42
C ILE A 169 -8.90 -8.25 2.70
N ILE A 170 -8.12 -8.62 1.71
CA ILE A 170 -8.18 -9.90 1.00
C ILE A 170 -6.85 -10.64 1.20
N ASP A 171 -6.95 -11.91 1.64
CA ASP A 171 -5.83 -12.85 1.68
C ASP A 171 -5.64 -13.48 0.30
N LEU A 172 -4.44 -13.35 -0.27
CA LEU A 172 -4.07 -13.88 -1.59
C LEU A 172 -3.20 -15.13 -1.50
N THR A 173 -2.91 -15.62 -0.29
CA THR A 173 -2.05 -16.80 -0.08
C THR A 173 -2.78 -18.11 -0.33
N ASN A 174 -4.11 -18.11 -0.19
CA ASN A 174 -4.96 -19.28 -0.35
C ASN A 174 -5.47 -19.37 -1.80
N LYS A 175 -4.64 -19.85 -2.72
CA LYS A 175 -5.00 -20.22 -4.09
C LYS A 175 -4.80 -21.70 -4.31
#